data_65575a0026802880c36fe2d116f6061f
#
_entry.id   65575a0026802880c36fe2d116f6061f
#
_cell.length_a   1.000
_cell.length_b   1.000
_cell.length_c   1.000
_cell.angle_alpha   90.00
_cell.angle_beta   90.00
_cell.angle_gamma   90.00
#
_symmetry.space_group_name_H-M   'P 1'
#
loop_
_entity.id
_entity.type
_entity.pdbx_description
1 polymer ?
#
loop_
_entity_poly.entity_id
_entity_poly.type
_entity_poly.pdbx_seq_one_letter_code
_entity_poly.pdbx_strand_id
1 'polypeptide(L)'
;MILNDNSIIFHIDVNSAYLSWSALRELQNGSKLDLRTIPSIVGGDQETRHGIVVAKSIPAKAFGIQTAETVASAFQKCPTLVMVPPDHTYYREMSQKLMHHLRSICDEIEQVSIDECYMSFEPIRSQFPTPEAAAAYIKDSVYDTFGFTVN
;
A
#
# COMPACT_ATOMS: atom_id res chain seq x y z
N MET A 1 -22.92 -1.62 -7.83
CA MET A 1 -23.15 -2.02 -6.41
C MET A 1 -24.49 -1.45 -5.96
N ILE A 2 -25.41 -2.32 -5.53
CA ILE A 2 -26.73 -1.90 -5.05
C ILE A 2 -26.65 -1.79 -3.53
N LEU A 3 -26.91 -0.59 -2.98
CA LEU A 3 -26.81 -0.30 -1.56
C LEU A 3 -28.17 0.05 -0.99
N ASN A 4 -28.41 -0.29 0.24
CA ASN A 4 -29.55 0.14 1.06
C ASN A 4 -29.02 0.66 2.40
N ASP A 5 -29.92 1.21 3.23
CA ASP A 5 -29.54 1.83 4.51
C ASP A 5 -28.86 0.89 5.50
N ASN A 6 -28.98 -0.43 5.31
CA ASN A 6 -28.37 -1.47 6.15
C ASN A 6 -27.15 -2.14 5.49
N SER A 7 -26.74 -1.70 4.32
CA SER A 7 -25.57 -2.27 3.64
C SER A 7 -24.28 -1.93 4.37
N ILE A 8 -23.42 -2.93 4.52
CA ILE A 8 -22.08 -2.77 5.10
C ILE A 8 -21.07 -2.76 3.96
N ILE A 9 -20.24 -1.74 3.95
CA ILE A 9 -19.23 -1.52 2.93
C ILE A 9 -17.87 -1.47 3.62
N PHE A 10 -16.91 -2.22 3.09
CA PHE A 10 -15.50 -2.07 3.45
C PHE A 10 -14.85 -1.05 2.54
N HIS A 11 -14.10 -0.13 3.13
CA HIS A 11 -13.11 0.67 2.43
C HIS A 11 -11.76 0.02 2.65
N ILE A 12 -11.14 -0.47 1.58
CA ILE A 12 -9.87 -1.19 1.62
C ILE A 12 -8.80 -0.29 1.01
N ASP A 13 -7.72 -0.09 1.74
CA ASP A 13 -6.65 0.83 1.40
C ASP A 13 -5.30 0.17 1.73
N VAL A 14 -4.36 0.21 0.79
CA VAL A 14 -3.02 -0.34 1.00
C VAL A 14 -2.20 0.61 1.88
N ASN A 15 -1.63 0.08 2.96
CA ASN A 15 -0.78 0.87 3.86
C ASN A 15 0.52 1.28 3.16
N SER A 16 0.73 2.60 2.99
CA SER A 16 1.91 3.16 2.32
C SER A 16 2.23 2.44 1.01
N ALA A 17 1.27 2.41 0.09
CA ALA A 17 1.29 1.54 -1.09
C ALA A 17 2.61 1.58 -1.87
N TYR A 18 3.05 2.75 -2.31
CA TYR A 18 4.26 2.85 -3.13
C TYR A 18 5.51 2.43 -2.38
N LEU A 19 5.63 2.80 -1.10
CA LEU A 19 6.77 2.39 -0.26
C LEU A 19 6.75 0.86 -0.04
N SER A 20 5.60 0.29 0.30
CA SER A 20 5.46 -1.15 0.54
C SER A 20 5.74 -1.96 -0.72
N TRP A 21 5.22 -1.54 -1.87
CA TRP A 21 5.45 -2.22 -3.14
C TRP A 21 6.90 -2.08 -3.60
N SER A 22 7.51 -0.92 -3.43
CA SER A 22 8.94 -0.74 -3.69
C SER A 22 9.81 -1.63 -2.80
N ALA A 23 9.46 -1.74 -1.52
CA ALA A 23 10.15 -2.64 -0.59
C ALA A 23 10.11 -4.10 -1.07
N LEU A 24 8.95 -4.57 -1.48
CA LEU A 24 8.79 -5.92 -2.01
C LEU A 24 9.57 -6.12 -3.31
N ARG A 25 9.57 -5.12 -4.19
CA ARG A 25 10.34 -5.17 -5.44
C ARG A 25 11.83 -5.31 -5.17
N GLU A 26 12.38 -4.51 -4.25
CA GLU A 26 13.78 -4.58 -3.86
C GLU A 26 14.13 -5.97 -3.28
N LEU A 27 13.29 -6.51 -2.41
CA LEU A 27 13.50 -7.84 -1.84
C LEU A 27 13.47 -8.93 -2.91
N GLN A 28 12.56 -8.86 -3.88
CA GLN A 28 12.50 -9.77 -5.02
C GLN A 28 13.75 -9.70 -5.91
N ASN A 29 14.35 -8.51 -6.01
CA ASN A 29 15.58 -8.29 -6.77
C ASN A 29 16.85 -8.63 -5.99
N GLY A 30 16.73 -9.23 -4.81
CA GLY A 30 17.84 -9.74 -4.02
C GLY A 30 18.35 -8.82 -2.92
N SER A 31 17.73 -7.67 -2.68
CA SER A 31 18.05 -6.82 -1.53
C SER A 31 17.80 -7.57 -0.23
N LYS A 32 18.71 -7.41 0.74
CA LYS A 32 18.54 -7.93 2.09
C LYS A 32 17.90 -6.91 3.05
N LEU A 33 17.72 -5.66 2.58
CA LEU A 33 17.12 -4.60 3.37
C LEU A 33 15.66 -4.45 2.97
N ASP A 34 14.78 -4.52 3.96
CA ASP A 34 13.38 -4.19 3.78
C ASP A 34 13.19 -2.69 4.04
N LEU A 35 12.85 -1.94 3.00
CA LEU A 35 12.68 -0.48 3.07
C LEU A 35 11.66 -0.06 4.13
N ARG A 36 10.72 -0.93 4.48
CA ARG A 36 9.70 -0.65 5.50
C ARG A 36 10.27 -0.58 6.91
N THR A 37 11.44 -1.19 7.14
CA THR A 37 12.07 -1.29 8.46
C THR A 37 13.15 -0.25 8.72
N ILE A 38 13.49 0.56 7.73
CA ILE A 38 14.53 1.58 7.79
C ILE A 38 13.98 2.93 7.33
N PRO A 39 14.62 4.06 7.69
CA PRO A 39 14.26 5.34 7.10
C PRO A 39 14.48 5.32 5.60
N SER A 40 13.38 5.36 4.84
CA SER A 40 13.40 5.27 3.39
C SER A 40 12.26 6.05 2.77
N ILE A 41 12.47 6.46 1.51
CA ILE A 41 11.47 7.14 0.71
C ILE A 41 11.45 6.60 -0.72
N VAL A 42 10.31 6.72 -1.36
CA VAL A 42 10.17 6.68 -2.81
C VAL A 42 10.12 8.11 -3.30
N GLY A 43 10.95 8.47 -4.24
CA GLY A 43 10.92 9.82 -4.77
C GLY A 43 12.03 10.08 -5.76
N GLY A 44 11.90 11.21 -6.42
CA GLY A 44 12.86 11.95 -7.15
C GLY A 44 13.77 11.24 -8.13
N ASP A 45 14.78 11.98 -8.51
CA ASP A 45 15.93 11.50 -9.27
C ASP A 45 17.04 11.14 -8.29
N GLN A 46 17.46 9.88 -8.28
CA GLN A 46 18.51 9.38 -7.40
C GLN A 46 19.86 10.08 -7.62
N GLU A 47 20.19 10.43 -8.88
CA GLU A 47 21.47 11.01 -9.21
C GLU A 47 21.61 12.46 -8.73
N THR A 48 20.57 13.25 -8.94
CA THR A 48 20.57 14.68 -8.62
C THR A 48 19.95 15.02 -7.28
N ARG A 49 19.24 14.07 -6.66
CA ARG A 49 18.42 14.25 -5.44
C ARG A 49 17.39 15.37 -5.60
N HIS A 50 16.93 15.60 -6.81
CA HIS A 50 15.84 16.52 -7.10
C HIS A 50 14.49 15.80 -7.01
N GLY A 51 13.40 16.57 -6.99
CA GLY A 51 12.05 16.07 -6.92
C GLY A 51 11.49 16.07 -5.50
N ILE A 52 10.39 15.37 -5.33
CA ILE A 52 9.62 15.34 -4.09
C ILE A 52 9.51 13.92 -3.53
N VAL A 53 9.20 13.84 -2.24
CA VAL A 53 8.87 12.59 -1.56
C VAL A 53 7.48 12.14 -2.01
N VAL A 54 7.42 10.99 -2.67
CA VAL A 54 6.16 10.37 -3.14
C VAL A 54 5.57 9.50 -2.05
N ALA A 55 6.41 8.75 -1.34
CA ALA A 55 6.02 7.89 -0.23
C ALA A 55 7.18 7.76 0.74
N LYS A 56 6.87 7.40 1.98
CA LYS A 56 7.86 7.27 3.05
C LYS A 56 7.59 6.06 3.91
N SER A 57 8.64 5.53 4.53
CA SER A 57 8.52 4.51 5.56
C SER A 57 8.06 5.11 6.89
N ILE A 58 7.56 4.26 7.80
CA ILE A 58 7.24 4.68 9.16
C ILE A 58 8.50 5.18 9.90
N PRO A 59 9.66 4.50 9.80
CA PRO A 59 10.90 5.07 10.35
C PRO A 59 11.27 6.46 9.80
N ALA A 60 11.06 6.70 8.50
CA ALA A 60 11.29 8.03 7.91
C ALA A 60 10.33 9.09 8.48
N LYS A 61 9.08 8.73 8.72
CA LYS A 61 8.09 9.61 9.34
C LYS A 61 8.55 10.07 10.73
N ALA A 62 9.25 9.23 11.48
CA ALA A 62 9.77 9.58 12.80
C ALA A 62 10.81 10.72 12.76
N PHE A 63 11.48 10.93 11.63
CA PHE A 63 12.39 12.06 11.39
C PHE A 63 11.66 13.33 10.93
N GLY A 64 10.35 13.32 10.87
CA GLY A 64 9.55 14.46 10.40
C GLY A 64 9.45 14.59 8.91
N ILE A 65 9.84 13.57 8.14
CA ILE A 65 9.73 13.57 6.68
C ILE A 65 8.26 13.47 6.28
N GLN A 66 7.84 14.34 5.37
CA GLN A 66 6.46 14.43 4.89
C GLN A 66 6.37 14.16 3.40
N THR A 67 5.26 13.56 2.97
CA THR A 67 4.93 13.43 1.56
C THR A 67 4.83 14.82 0.93
N ALA A 68 5.32 14.93 -0.29
CA ALA A 68 5.38 16.16 -1.09
C ALA A 68 6.46 17.16 -0.67
N GLU A 69 7.19 16.95 0.43
CA GLU A 69 8.37 17.79 0.66
C GLU A 69 9.48 17.48 -0.35
N THR A 70 10.45 18.37 -0.49
CA THR A 70 11.57 18.13 -1.40
C THR A 70 12.46 17.00 -0.89
N VAL A 71 13.05 16.26 -1.82
CA VAL A 71 14.03 15.22 -1.50
C VAL A 71 15.21 15.82 -0.73
N ALA A 72 15.68 17.03 -1.12
CA ALA A 72 16.76 17.71 -0.41
C ALA A 72 16.41 17.97 1.06
N SER A 73 15.19 18.45 1.35
CA SER A 73 14.70 18.63 2.71
C SER A 73 14.69 17.34 3.50
N ALA A 74 14.21 16.25 2.88
CA ALA A 74 14.17 14.94 3.50
C ALA A 74 15.57 14.44 3.90
N PHE A 75 16.57 14.61 3.05
CA PHE A 75 17.96 14.24 3.36
C PHE A 75 18.58 15.12 4.44
N GLN A 76 18.17 16.38 4.57
CA GLN A 76 18.59 17.22 5.68
C GLN A 76 18.06 16.69 7.03
N LYS A 77 16.83 16.22 7.04
CA LYS A 77 16.20 15.65 8.24
C LYS A 77 16.78 14.28 8.61
N CYS A 78 17.18 13.50 7.63
CA CYS A 78 17.74 12.16 7.81
C CYS A 78 18.86 11.93 6.79
N PRO A 79 20.12 12.21 7.12
CA PRO A 79 21.25 12.04 6.20
C PRO A 79 21.48 10.61 5.72
N THR A 80 21.06 9.61 6.51
CA THR A 80 21.19 8.18 6.20
C THR A 80 19.99 7.62 5.41
N LEU A 81 19.08 8.48 5.00
CA LEU A 81 17.88 8.11 4.29
C LEU A 81 18.20 7.30 3.02
N VAL A 82 17.49 6.21 2.82
CA VAL A 82 17.54 5.42 1.58
C VAL A 82 16.43 5.88 0.66
N MET A 83 16.77 6.18 -0.58
CA MET A 83 15.81 6.61 -1.61
C MET A 83 15.81 5.64 -2.77
N VAL A 84 14.61 5.27 -3.22
CA VAL A 84 14.41 4.50 -4.45
C VAL A 84 13.50 5.28 -5.40
N PRO A 85 13.71 5.17 -6.71
CA PRO A 85 12.83 5.81 -7.67
C PRO A 85 11.46 5.11 -7.71
N PRO A 86 10.37 5.81 -8.08
CA PRO A 86 9.09 5.18 -8.28
C PRO A 86 9.11 4.24 -9.50
N ASP A 87 8.45 3.11 -9.36
CA ASP A 87 8.26 2.13 -10.43
C ASP A 87 6.76 1.98 -10.71
N HIS A 88 6.21 2.91 -11.48
CA HIS A 88 4.78 2.97 -11.75
C HIS A 88 4.26 1.74 -12.50
N THR A 89 5.08 1.10 -13.33
CA THR A 89 4.71 -0.14 -14.00
C THR A 89 4.48 -1.26 -12.99
N TYR A 90 5.40 -1.41 -12.06
CA TYR A 90 5.27 -2.40 -10.99
C TYR A 90 4.08 -2.11 -10.07
N TYR A 91 3.83 -0.85 -9.74
CA TYR A 91 2.69 -0.47 -8.90
C TYR A 91 1.35 -0.82 -9.57
N ARG A 92 1.22 -0.59 -10.88
CA ARG A 92 0.03 -1.00 -11.63
C ARG A 92 -0.15 -2.51 -11.62
N GLU A 93 0.92 -3.27 -11.78
CA GLU A 93 0.86 -4.73 -11.70
C GLU A 93 0.39 -5.20 -10.33
N MET A 94 0.94 -4.64 -9.26
CA MET A 94 0.55 -4.99 -7.89
C MET A 94 -0.90 -4.61 -7.60
N SER A 95 -1.34 -3.46 -8.07
CA SER A 95 -2.73 -3.03 -7.97
C SER A 95 -3.67 -4.01 -8.66
N GLN A 96 -3.35 -4.43 -9.88
CA GLN A 96 -4.16 -5.39 -10.63
C GLN A 96 -4.23 -6.75 -9.93
N LYS A 97 -3.11 -7.23 -9.40
CA LYS A 97 -3.05 -8.48 -8.65
C LYS A 97 -3.88 -8.40 -7.37
N LEU A 98 -3.79 -7.28 -6.64
CA LEU A 98 -4.60 -7.06 -5.44
C LEU A 98 -6.08 -7.06 -5.77
N MET A 99 -6.51 -6.30 -6.77
CA MET A 99 -7.93 -6.24 -7.14
C MET A 99 -8.45 -7.59 -7.62
N HIS A 100 -7.66 -8.34 -8.37
CA HIS A 100 -8.01 -9.70 -8.78
C HIS A 100 -8.19 -10.62 -7.57
N HIS A 101 -7.27 -10.56 -6.61
CA HIS A 101 -7.35 -11.34 -5.38
C HIS A 101 -8.59 -10.98 -4.55
N LEU A 102 -8.87 -9.70 -4.38
CA LEU A 102 -10.05 -9.23 -3.65
C LEU A 102 -11.36 -9.67 -4.34
N ARG A 103 -11.41 -9.62 -5.67
CA ARG A 103 -12.56 -10.10 -6.43
C ARG A 103 -12.78 -11.61 -6.31
N SER A 104 -11.73 -12.38 -6.01
CA SER A 104 -11.88 -13.81 -5.72
C SER A 104 -12.58 -14.06 -4.36
N ILE A 105 -12.55 -13.09 -3.46
CA ILE A 105 -13.25 -13.14 -2.17
C ILE A 105 -14.68 -12.64 -2.32
N CYS A 106 -14.83 -11.49 -2.98
CA CYS A 106 -16.12 -10.87 -3.26
C CYS A 106 -16.03 -10.08 -4.57
N ASP A 107 -16.92 -10.34 -5.51
CA ASP A 107 -16.92 -9.69 -6.83
C ASP A 107 -17.63 -8.32 -6.85
N GLU A 108 -18.33 -7.95 -5.77
CA GLU A 108 -18.89 -6.61 -5.62
C GLU A 108 -17.85 -5.62 -5.08
N ILE A 109 -16.95 -5.23 -5.97
CA ILE A 109 -15.88 -4.28 -5.69
C ILE A 109 -15.97 -3.11 -6.64
N GLU A 110 -15.79 -1.91 -6.10
CA GLU A 110 -15.61 -0.68 -6.86
C GLU A 110 -14.21 -0.13 -6.58
N GLN A 111 -13.33 -0.19 -7.58
CA GLN A 111 -11.98 0.37 -7.47
C GLN A 111 -12.04 1.89 -7.56
N VAL A 112 -11.44 2.57 -6.57
CA VAL A 112 -11.42 4.03 -6.48
C VAL A 112 -10.12 4.59 -7.04
N SER A 113 -9.00 3.96 -6.69
CA SER A 113 -7.66 4.36 -7.10
C SER A 113 -6.75 3.14 -7.21
N ILE A 114 -5.46 3.37 -7.44
CA ILE A 114 -4.48 2.29 -7.58
C ILE A 114 -4.36 1.42 -6.32
N ASP A 115 -4.64 1.99 -5.15
CA ASP A 115 -4.45 1.33 -3.85
C ASP A 115 -5.71 1.26 -3.00
N GLU A 116 -6.87 1.66 -3.53
CA GLU A 116 -8.12 1.75 -2.78
C GLU A 116 -9.29 1.14 -3.53
N CYS A 117 -10.16 0.49 -2.80
CA CYS A 117 -11.45 0.05 -3.31
C CYS A 117 -12.51 0.00 -2.23
N TYR A 118 -13.76 -0.02 -2.66
CA TYR A 118 -14.88 -0.38 -1.82
C TYR A 118 -15.33 -1.79 -2.13
N MET A 119 -15.67 -2.55 -1.10
CA MET A 119 -16.20 -3.92 -1.22
C MET A 119 -17.48 -4.04 -0.41
N SER A 120 -18.54 -4.57 -1.02
CA SER A 120 -19.77 -4.87 -0.29
C SER A 120 -19.58 -6.12 0.57
N PHE A 121 -20.01 -6.05 1.83
CA PHE A 121 -20.06 -7.22 2.70
C PHE A 121 -21.24 -8.13 2.37
N GLU A 122 -22.28 -7.62 1.72
CA GLU A 122 -23.55 -8.32 1.54
C GLU A 122 -23.42 -9.68 0.85
N PRO A 123 -22.66 -9.83 -0.26
CA PRO A 123 -22.54 -11.12 -0.94
C PRO A 123 -21.85 -12.21 -0.10
N ILE A 124 -21.02 -11.82 0.87
CA ILE A 124 -20.23 -12.74 1.68
C ILE A 124 -20.73 -12.81 3.13
N ARG A 125 -21.81 -12.13 3.45
CA ARG A 125 -22.38 -12.06 4.81
C ARG A 125 -22.61 -13.44 5.44
N SER A 126 -23.07 -14.40 4.65
CA SER A 126 -23.35 -15.75 5.16
C SER A 126 -22.10 -16.57 5.47
N GLN A 127 -20.94 -16.15 4.99
CA GLN A 127 -19.66 -16.87 5.15
C GLN A 127 -18.93 -16.48 6.43
N PHE A 128 -19.31 -15.38 7.08
CA PHE A 128 -18.63 -14.84 8.25
C PHE A 128 -19.64 -14.52 9.37
N PRO A 129 -19.26 -14.74 10.64
CA PRO A 129 -20.14 -14.43 11.77
C PRO A 129 -20.37 -12.92 11.95
N THR A 130 -19.38 -12.09 11.59
CA THR A 130 -19.44 -10.63 11.73
C THR A 130 -18.68 -9.97 10.58
N PRO A 131 -18.98 -8.68 10.28
CA PRO A 131 -18.16 -7.90 9.33
C PRO A 131 -16.69 -7.79 9.75
N GLU A 132 -16.43 -7.68 11.05
CA GLU A 132 -15.08 -7.60 11.59
C GLU A 132 -14.29 -8.88 11.32
N ALA A 133 -14.92 -10.05 11.42
CA ALA A 133 -14.30 -11.33 11.08
C ALA A 133 -13.95 -11.40 9.59
N ALA A 134 -14.82 -10.90 8.72
CA ALA A 134 -14.54 -10.81 7.28
C ALA A 134 -13.38 -9.87 6.99
N ALA A 135 -13.36 -8.70 7.63
CA ALA A 135 -12.27 -7.73 7.48
C ALA A 135 -10.93 -8.34 7.91
N ALA A 136 -10.89 -9.03 9.05
CA ALA A 136 -9.68 -9.71 9.52
C ALA A 136 -9.21 -10.77 8.52
N TYR A 137 -10.14 -11.58 7.99
CA TYR A 137 -9.82 -12.57 6.96
C TYR A 137 -9.22 -11.94 5.71
N ILE A 138 -9.80 -10.84 5.22
CA ILE A 138 -9.31 -10.13 4.04
C ILE A 138 -7.89 -9.60 4.29
N LYS A 139 -7.65 -8.96 5.43
CA LYS A 139 -6.33 -8.43 5.81
C LYS A 139 -5.28 -9.54 5.86
N ASP A 140 -5.58 -10.65 6.52
CA ASP A 140 -4.68 -11.79 6.63
C ASP A 140 -4.41 -12.43 5.26
N SER A 141 -5.44 -12.57 4.43
CA SER A 141 -5.33 -13.14 3.09
C SER A 141 -4.44 -12.30 2.18
N VAL A 142 -4.55 -10.99 2.23
CA VAL A 142 -3.69 -10.08 1.45
C VAL A 142 -2.25 -10.18 1.92
N TYR A 143 -2.01 -10.14 3.23
CA TYR A 143 -0.67 -10.25 3.78
C TYR A 143 -0.01 -11.60 3.42
N ASP A 144 -0.73 -12.69 3.59
CA ASP A 144 -0.22 -14.03 3.31
C ASP A 144 0.09 -14.24 1.82
N THR A 145 -0.71 -13.62 0.95
CA THR A 145 -0.55 -13.76 -0.50
C THR A 145 0.56 -12.86 -1.06
N PHE A 146 0.65 -11.62 -0.59
CA PHE A 146 1.49 -10.58 -1.21
C PHE A 146 2.62 -10.06 -0.33
N GLY A 147 2.50 -10.13 0.99
CA GLY A 147 3.50 -9.61 1.91
C GLY A 147 3.39 -8.12 2.23
N PHE A 148 2.30 -7.46 1.84
CA PHE A 148 1.99 -6.10 2.28
C PHE A 148 0.64 -6.07 3.01
N THR A 149 0.36 -4.97 3.70
CA THR A 149 -0.85 -4.85 4.51
C THR A 149 -1.86 -3.88 3.93
N VAL A 150 -3.13 -4.16 4.18
CA VAL A 150 -4.25 -3.25 3.91
C VAL A 150 -4.95 -2.87 5.20
N ASN A 151 -5.60 -1.72 5.14
CA ASN A 151 -6.47 -1.25 6.23
C ASN A 151 -7.92 -1.20 5.77
#